data_1b3d6f6b800d7ff73852a3caf11a0768
#
_entry.id   1b3d6f6b800d7ff73852a3caf11a0768
#
_cell.length_a   1.000
_cell.length_b   1.000
_cell.length_c   1.000
_cell.angle_alpha   90.00
_cell.angle_beta   90.00
_cell.angle_gamma   90.00
#
_symmetry.space_group_name_H-M   'P 1'
#
loop_
_entity.id
_entity.type
_entity.pdbx_description
1 polymer ?
#
loop_
_entity_poly.entity_id
_entity_poly.type
_entity_poly.pdbx_seq_one_letter_code
_entity_poly.pdbx_strand_id
1 'polypeptide(L)'
;LRKTRKKGASFLVDTGDMFQGSELSVQTSGAALVPILNALDYDLYLPGNWEVIYYKQAMQRLLGSLHAPKVCANMYHAKPDGSKGELIFPAYSIWEVDGIKVGFLGYTDPLVPLRQSPNYSKGIVYTAPEENLAHYVDVLRNQEQCAAVLVVAHLGLSQQIHLANLPECAGVDYILGGDTHERVREPIPCTYAKVVEPGAFGSFVG
;
A
#
# COMPACT_ATOMS: atom_id res chain seq x y z
N LEU A 1 5.78 17.71 8.03
CA LEU A 1 4.40 17.20 7.98
C LEU A 1 3.38 18.26 8.42
N ARG A 2 3.36 18.70 9.69
CA ARG A 2 2.39 19.70 10.19
C ARG A 2 2.37 21.01 9.38
N LYS A 3 3.51 21.49 8.87
CA LYS A 3 3.59 22.69 8.02
C LYS A 3 3.03 22.47 6.62
N THR A 4 3.18 21.27 6.07
CA THR A 4 2.68 20.91 4.75
C THR A 4 1.16 20.79 4.77
N ARG A 5 0.60 20.09 5.76
CA ARG A 5 -0.86 19.94 5.94
C ARG A 5 -1.62 21.28 6.11
N LYS A 6 -0.93 22.34 6.55
CA LYS A 6 -1.54 23.68 6.70
C LYS A 6 -1.65 24.46 5.38
N LYS A 7 -1.08 23.96 4.29
CA LYS A 7 -1.04 24.67 2.99
C LYS A 7 -2.18 24.35 2.03
N GLY A 8 -3.07 23.46 2.41
CA GLY A 8 -4.21 23.00 1.59
C GLY A 8 -4.54 21.55 1.87
N ALA A 9 -5.42 20.97 1.06
CA ALA A 9 -5.74 19.54 1.11
C ALA A 9 -4.49 18.72 0.85
N SER A 10 -4.23 17.77 1.74
CA SER A 10 -3.05 16.89 1.65
C SER A 10 -3.38 15.53 2.24
N PHE A 11 -2.83 14.48 1.66
CA PHE A 11 -2.93 13.12 2.15
C PHE A 11 -1.56 12.64 2.60
N LEU A 12 -1.47 12.06 3.78
CA LEU A 12 -0.30 11.37 4.28
C LEU A 12 -0.55 9.87 4.14
N VAL A 13 0.16 9.26 3.20
CA VAL A 13 0.02 7.85 2.85
C VAL A 13 1.27 7.10 3.26
N ASP A 14 1.11 5.92 3.86
CA ASP A 14 2.20 5.02 4.19
C ASP A 14 2.19 3.81 3.25
N THR A 15 3.35 3.46 2.72
CA THR A 15 3.51 2.36 1.77
C THR A 15 3.98 1.04 2.41
N GLY A 16 3.97 0.95 3.74
CA GLY A 16 4.23 -0.29 4.48
C GLY A 16 5.66 -0.47 4.99
N ASP A 17 5.91 -1.65 5.55
CA ASP A 17 7.17 -2.06 6.18
C ASP A 17 7.50 -1.34 7.49
N MET A 18 6.48 -0.94 8.24
CA MET A 18 6.66 -0.14 9.44
C MET A 18 6.94 -0.96 10.71
N PHE A 19 6.68 -2.28 10.71
CA PHE A 19 6.79 -3.09 11.92
C PHE A 19 8.11 -3.85 12.08
N GLN A 20 9.09 -3.61 11.21
CA GLN A 20 10.39 -4.29 11.21
C GLN A 20 11.54 -3.27 11.27
N GLY A 21 12.73 -3.70 11.67
CA GLY A 21 13.99 -2.97 11.49
C GLY A 21 14.55 -2.30 12.73
N SER A 22 13.84 -2.23 13.85
CA SER A 22 14.36 -1.70 15.11
C SER A 22 14.35 -2.74 16.23
N GLU A 23 15.28 -2.61 17.19
CA GLU A 23 15.30 -3.46 18.38
C GLU A 23 13.96 -3.40 19.13
N LEU A 24 13.41 -2.20 19.29
CA LEU A 24 12.13 -1.99 19.96
C LEU A 24 10.99 -2.73 19.25
N SER A 25 10.96 -2.71 17.92
CA SER A 25 9.97 -3.44 17.14
C SER A 25 10.10 -4.95 17.38
N VAL A 26 11.32 -5.48 17.34
CA VAL A 26 11.58 -6.92 17.56
C VAL A 26 11.16 -7.34 18.97
N GLN A 27 11.58 -6.62 20.00
CA GLN A 27 11.26 -6.94 21.40
C GLN A 27 9.76 -6.92 21.70
N THR A 28 8.99 -6.10 20.97
CA THR A 28 7.54 -5.93 21.18
C THR A 28 6.70 -6.60 20.11
N SER A 29 7.33 -7.35 19.18
CA SER A 29 6.65 -7.90 17.99
C SER A 29 5.81 -6.85 17.27
N GLY A 30 6.39 -5.67 17.06
CA GLY A 30 5.80 -4.53 16.38
C GLY A 30 4.89 -3.63 17.23
N ALA A 31 4.45 -4.07 18.40
CA ALA A 31 3.42 -3.36 19.18
C ALA A 31 3.81 -1.94 19.60
N ALA A 32 5.09 -1.69 19.88
CA ALA A 32 5.57 -0.36 20.28
C ALA A 32 5.48 0.68 19.15
N LEU A 33 5.35 0.27 17.89
CA LEU A 33 5.24 1.20 16.76
C LEU A 33 3.81 1.72 16.57
N VAL A 34 2.80 0.99 17.02
CA VAL A 34 1.39 1.38 16.85
C VAL A 34 1.07 2.79 17.39
N PRO A 35 1.43 3.16 18.63
CA PRO A 35 1.16 4.51 19.13
C PRO A 35 1.94 5.59 18.36
N ILE A 36 3.13 5.26 17.84
CA ILE A 36 3.94 6.20 17.04
C ILE A 36 3.24 6.46 15.70
N LEU A 37 2.82 5.39 15.01
CA LEU A 37 2.11 5.47 13.73
C LEU A 37 0.78 6.21 13.89
N ASN A 38 0.02 5.94 14.95
CA ASN A 38 -1.22 6.65 15.25
C ASN A 38 -0.98 8.14 15.54
N ALA A 39 0.16 8.49 16.17
CA ALA A 39 0.52 9.89 16.41
C ALA A 39 0.96 10.65 15.15
N LEU A 40 1.41 9.95 14.10
CA LEU A 40 1.70 10.54 12.79
C LEU A 40 0.45 10.87 12.01
N ASP A 41 -0.68 10.24 12.37
CA ASP A 41 -2.01 10.52 11.84
C ASP A 41 -2.07 10.34 10.32
N TYR A 42 -1.68 9.14 9.85
CA TYR A 42 -1.77 8.75 8.45
C TYR A 42 -3.23 8.73 7.97
N ASP A 43 -3.44 9.22 6.76
CA ASP A 43 -4.76 9.16 6.09
C ASP A 43 -4.99 7.78 5.46
N LEU A 44 -3.92 7.06 5.08
CA LEU A 44 -4.00 5.74 4.47
C LEU A 44 -2.76 4.91 4.77
N TYR A 45 -2.94 3.61 4.90
CA TYR A 45 -1.88 2.64 5.12
C TYR A 45 -2.00 1.47 4.14
N LEU A 46 -0.88 1.09 3.52
CA LEU A 46 -0.75 -0.14 2.74
C LEU A 46 0.19 -1.10 3.48
N PRO A 47 -0.16 -2.38 3.69
CA PRO A 47 0.80 -3.35 4.21
C PRO A 47 1.91 -3.64 3.20
N GLY A 48 3.16 -3.63 3.67
CA GLY A 48 4.33 -4.08 2.92
C GLY A 48 4.61 -5.58 3.11
N ASN A 49 5.81 -6.02 2.74
CA ASN A 49 6.21 -7.42 2.87
C ASN A 49 6.66 -7.79 4.29
N TRP A 50 7.08 -6.84 5.12
CA TRP A 50 7.49 -7.09 6.50
C TRP A 50 6.36 -7.06 7.53
N GLU A 51 5.15 -6.67 7.18
CA GLU A 51 4.00 -6.71 8.08
C GLU A 51 3.68 -8.12 8.56
N VAL A 52 4.05 -9.15 7.81
CA VAL A 52 3.82 -10.56 8.19
C VAL A 52 4.95 -11.18 9.01
N ILE A 53 6.04 -10.44 9.33
CA ILE A 53 7.21 -11.00 10.03
C ILE A 53 6.86 -11.62 11.38
N TYR A 54 5.84 -11.12 12.05
CA TYR A 54 5.30 -11.67 13.30
C TYR A 54 4.06 -12.54 13.07
N TYR A 55 3.91 -13.12 11.88
CA TYR A 55 2.83 -13.98 11.41
C TYR A 55 1.48 -13.24 11.22
N LYS A 56 0.59 -13.87 10.47
CA LYS A 56 -0.73 -13.33 10.08
C LYS A 56 -1.53 -12.76 11.26
N GLN A 57 -1.59 -13.48 12.38
CA GLN A 57 -2.40 -13.06 13.54
C GLN A 57 -1.85 -11.76 14.15
N ALA A 58 -0.53 -11.63 14.26
CA ALA A 58 0.11 -10.40 14.75
C ALA A 58 -0.11 -9.25 13.77
N MET A 59 0.07 -9.48 12.47
CA MET A 59 -0.25 -8.49 11.43
C MET A 59 -1.68 -7.96 11.57
N GLN A 60 -2.67 -8.85 11.64
CA GLN A 60 -4.07 -8.44 11.77
C GLN A 60 -4.33 -7.62 13.04
N ARG A 61 -3.73 -8.02 14.16
CA ARG A 61 -3.84 -7.28 15.43
C ARG A 61 -3.18 -5.90 15.34
N LEU A 62 -1.94 -5.82 14.84
CA LEU A 62 -1.19 -4.58 14.72
C LEU A 62 -1.88 -3.60 13.79
N LEU A 63 -2.22 -4.05 12.58
CA LEU A 63 -2.92 -3.21 11.59
C LEU A 63 -4.33 -2.84 12.06
N GLY A 64 -5.03 -3.76 12.76
CA GLY A 64 -6.32 -3.46 13.39
C GLY A 64 -6.25 -2.38 14.46
N SER A 65 -5.08 -2.17 15.08
CA SER A 65 -4.84 -1.13 16.09
C SER A 65 -4.42 0.21 15.50
N LEU A 66 -4.13 0.30 14.21
CA LEU A 66 -3.87 1.57 13.53
C LEU A 66 -5.19 2.31 13.25
N HIS A 67 -5.18 3.63 13.46
CA HIS A 67 -6.33 4.49 13.13
C HIS A 67 -6.51 4.65 11.62
N ALA A 68 -5.40 4.74 10.88
CA ALA A 68 -5.42 4.88 9.43
C ALA A 68 -6.25 3.75 8.77
N PRO A 69 -7.13 4.02 7.80
CA PRO A 69 -7.72 2.99 6.95
C PRO A 69 -6.63 2.24 6.18
N LYS A 70 -6.84 0.94 5.97
CA LYS A 70 -5.93 0.05 5.23
C LYS A 70 -6.54 -0.32 3.91
N VAL A 71 -5.71 -0.36 2.85
CA VAL A 71 -6.11 -0.85 1.53
C VAL A 71 -5.10 -1.87 1.02
N CYS A 72 -5.60 -2.98 0.44
CA CYS A 72 -4.75 -3.93 -0.28
C CYS A 72 -5.62 -4.84 -1.17
N ALA A 73 -5.52 -4.69 -2.48
CA ALA A 73 -6.35 -5.38 -3.46
C ALA A 73 -5.86 -6.77 -3.84
N ASN A 74 -4.67 -7.18 -3.37
CA ASN A 74 -4.04 -8.43 -3.75
C ASN A 74 -3.60 -9.31 -2.58
N MET A 75 -4.14 -9.07 -1.38
CA MET A 75 -3.89 -9.89 -0.19
C MET A 75 -5.19 -10.54 0.29
N TYR A 76 -5.24 -11.87 0.25
CA TYR A 76 -6.44 -12.65 0.52
C TYR A 76 -6.26 -13.63 1.67
N HIS A 77 -7.34 -13.96 2.36
CA HIS A 77 -7.37 -15.13 3.23
C HIS A 77 -7.20 -16.39 2.39
N ALA A 78 -6.30 -17.31 2.80
CA ALA A 78 -6.28 -18.63 2.22
C ALA A 78 -7.47 -19.46 2.74
N LYS A 79 -8.15 -20.17 1.84
CA LYS A 79 -9.14 -21.21 2.18
C LYS A 79 -8.44 -22.46 2.72
N PRO A 80 -9.18 -23.42 3.30
CA PRO A 80 -8.59 -24.67 3.81
C PRO A 80 -7.81 -25.48 2.75
N ASP A 81 -8.20 -25.38 1.50
CA ASP A 81 -7.54 -26.02 0.35
C ASP A 81 -6.34 -25.22 -0.20
N GLY A 82 -6.02 -24.08 0.42
CA GLY A 82 -4.95 -23.16 0.00
C GLY A 82 -5.35 -22.19 -1.12
N SER A 83 -6.55 -22.27 -1.66
CA SER A 83 -7.02 -21.33 -2.70
C SER A 83 -7.34 -19.95 -2.14
N LYS A 84 -7.47 -18.98 -3.04
CA LYS A 84 -7.83 -17.60 -2.76
C LYS A 84 -9.24 -17.48 -2.16
N GLY A 85 -9.34 -16.86 -0.99
CA GLY A 85 -10.59 -16.53 -0.32
C GLY A 85 -10.97 -15.05 -0.48
N GLU A 86 -11.49 -14.45 0.59
CA GLU A 86 -11.85 -13.03 0.63
C GLU A 86 -10.61 -12.14 0.85
N LEU A 87 -10.68 -10.88 0.43
CA LEU A 87 -9.67 -9.87 0.74
C LEU A 87 -9.52 -9.70 2.25
N ILE A 88 -8.28 -9.53 2.70
CA ILE A 88 -7.98 -9.24 4.12
C ILE A 88 -8.30 -7.78 4.44
N PHE A 89 -8.12 -6.88 3.48
CA PHE A 89 -8.40 -5.45 3.58
C PHE A 89 -9.25 -4.99 2.40
N PRO A 90 -9.97 -3.86 2.49
CA PRO A 90 -10.59 -3.23 1.33
C PRO A 90 -9.55 -3.02 0.21
N ALA A 91 -9.98 -3.18 -1.04
CA ALA A 91 -9.10 -2.98 -2.19
C ALA A 91 -8.68 -1.53 -2.34
N TYR A 92 -9.59 -0.60 -2.05
CA TYR A 92 -9.42 0.83 -2.24
C TYR A 92 -10.13 1.65 -1.15
N SER A 93 -9.81 2.92 -1.10
CA SER A 93 -10.49 3.96 -0.32
C SER A 93 -10.72 5.18 -1.19
N ILE A 94 -11.79 5.93 -0.91
CA ILE A 94 -12.12 7.16 -1.63
C ILE A 94 -12.15 8.30 -0.63
N TRP A 95 -11.47 9.38 -0.98
CA TRP A 95 -11.47 10.64 -0.24
C TRP A 95 -12.08 11.74 -1.09
N GLU A 96 -12.91 12.55 -0.47
CA GLU A 96 -13.52 13.71 -1.12
C GLU A 96 -13.00 15.00 -0.48
N VAL A 97 -12.48 15.88 -1.30
CA VAL A 97 -11.97 17.20 -0.91
C VAL A 97 -12.53 18.23 -1.87
N ASP A 98 -13.25 19.20 -1.35
CA ASP A 98 -13.89 20.28 -2.13
C ASP A 98 -14.76 19.76 -3.30
N GLY A 99 -15.45 18.64 -3.09
CA GLY A 99 -16.28 18.00 -4.12
C GLY A 99 -15.49 17.17 -5.15
N ILE A 100 -14.17 17.03 -4.98
CA ILE A 100 -13.31 16.23 -5.85
C ILE A 100 -13.02 14.89 -5.17
N LYS A 101 -13.44 13.79 -5.81
CA LYS A 101 -13.12 12.43 -5.33
C LYS A 101 -11.76 11.98 -5.82
N VAL A 102 -10.96 11.47 -4.89
CA VAL A 102 -9.66 10.84 -5.14
C VAL A 102 -9.72 9.40 -4.68
N GLY A 103 -9.49 8.45 -5.58
CA GLY A 103 -9.44 7.03 -5.28
C GLY A 103 -8.02 6.57 -5.01
N PHE A 104 -7.82 5.82 -3.92
CA PHE A 104 -6.56 5.17 -3.55
C PHE A 104 -6.73 3.66 -3.60
N LEU A 105 -6.00 2.99 -4.48
CA LEU A 105 -6.02 1.54 -4.69
C LEU A 105 -4.69 0.95 -4.21
N GLY A 106 -4.71 -0.10 -3.38
CA GLY A 106 -3.50 -0.63 -2.74
C GLY A 106 -3.00 -1.94 -3.34
N TYR A 107 -1.68 -2.07 -3.56
CA TYR A 107 -1.03 -3.32 -3.97
C TYR A 107 0.26 -3.56 -3.19
N THR A 108 0.34 -4.72 -2.54
CA THR A 108 1.55 -5.21 -1.88
C THR A 108 2.31 -6.21 -2.76
N ASP A 109 3.54 -6.52 -2.38
CA ASP A 109 4.40 -7.47 -3.09
C ASP A 109 3.77 -8.88 -3.17
N PRO A 110 3.50 -9.40 -4.37
CA PRO A 110 2.96 -10.76 -4.52
C PRO A 110 4.01 -11.84 -4.22
N LEU A 111 5.30 -11.49 -4.19
CA LEU A 111 6.41 -12.43 -4.01
C LEU A 111 6.79 -12.63 -2.52
N VAL A 112 6.04 -12.08 -1.58
CA VAL A 112 6.28 -12.21 -0.12
C VAL A 112 6.63 -13.66 0.29
N PRO A 113 5.89 -14.71 -0.13
CA PRO A 113 6.22 -16.09 0.27
C PRO A 113 7.51 -16.63 -0.32
N LEU A 114 8.05 -16.00 -1.37
CA LEU A 114 9.30 -16.36 -2.03
C LEU A 114 10.49 -15.52 -1.54
N ARG A 115 10.25 -14.27 -1.17
CA ARG A 115 11.27 -13.33 -0.68
C ARG A 115 11.59 -13.55 0.81
N GLN A 116 10.69 -14.16 1.55
CA GLN A 116 10.80 -14.42 2.99
C GLN A 116 10.48 -15.88 3.32
N SER A 117 10.58 -16.25 4.60
CA SER A 117 10.07 -17.55 5.02
C SER A 117 8.57 -17.66 4.73
N PRO A 118 8.12 -18.68 3.99
CA PRO A 118 6.70 -18.86 3.68
C PRO A 118 5.83 -19.06 4.94
N ASN A 119 6.45 -19.39 6.08
CA ASN A 119 5.75 -19.53 7.36
C ASN A 119 5.21 -18.17 7.86
N TYR A 120 5.86 -17.05 7.55
CA TYR A 120 5.43 -15.73 7.99
C TYR A 120 4.06 -15.35 7.40
N SER A 121 3.85 -15.69 6.14
CA SER A 121 2.61 -15.41 5.41
C SER A 121 1.65 -16.59 5.33
N LYS A 122 1.86 -17.65 6.12
CA LYS A 122 0.97 -18.81 6.13
C LYS A 122 -0.48 -18.41 6.38
N GLY A 123 -1.38 -18.89 5.51
CA GLY A 123 -2.80 -18.56 5.55
C GLY A 123 -3.15 -17.25 4.83
N ILE A 124 -2.22 -16.71 4.05
CA ILE A 124 -2.42 -15.57 3.14
C ILE A 124 -2.10 -16.04 1.72
N VAL A 125 -2.92 -15.59 0.77
CA VAL A 125 -2.70 -15.76 -0.68
C VAL A 125 -2.47 -14.38 -1.26
N TYR A 126 -1.39 -14.21 -2.00
CA TYR A 126 -1.10 -13.01 -2.76
C TYR A 126 -1.34 -13.26 -4.24
N THR A 127 -1.82 -12.25 -4.95
CA THR A 127 -2.00 -12.30 -6.41
C THR A 127 -1.20 -11.19 -7.09
N ALA A 128 -0.93 -11.35 -8.37
CA ALA A 128 -0.32 -10.29 -9.16
C ALA A 128 -1.27 -9.10 -9.28
N PRO A 129 -0.79 -7.84 -9.23
CA PRO A 129 -1.63 -6.66 -9.37
C PRO A 129 -2.46 -6.66 -10.66
N GLU A 130 -1.90 -7.17 -11.75
CA GLU A 130 -2.50 -7.22 -13.09
C GLU A 130 -3.82 -8.02 -13.11
N GLU A 131 -4.02 -8.95 -12.17
CA GLU A 131 -5.22 -9.79 -12.15
C GLU A 131 -6.52 -8.98 -11.93
N ASN A 132 -6.44 -7.85 -11.24
CA ASN A 132 -7.64 -7.09 -10.86
C ASN A 132 -7.50 -5.56 -10.97
N LEU A 133 -6.34 -5.05 -11.38
CA LEU A 133 -6.09 -3.61 -11.48
C LEU A 133 -7.09 -2.92 -12.40
N ALA A 134 -7.27 -3.42 -13.63
CA ALA A 134 -8.20 -2.83 -14.59
C ALA A 134 -9.65 -2.79 -14.05
N HIS A 135 -10.08 -3.84 -13.33
CA HIS A 135 -11.40 -3.89 -12.70
C HIS A 135 -11.59 -2.76 -11.68
N TYR A 136 -10.65 -2.60 -10.74
CA TYR A 136 -10.78 -1.56 -9.72
C TYR A 136 -10.59 -0.14 -10.27
N VAL A 137 -9.77 0.03 -11.31
CA VAL A 137 -9.67 1.30 -12.02
C VAL A 137 -11.01 1.66 -12.67
N ASP A 138 -11.67 0.71 -13.32
CA ASP A 138 -13.01 0.91 -13.88
C ASP A 138 -14.04 1.30 -12.81
N VAL A 139 -14.05 0.59 -11.67
CA VAL A 139 -14.90 0.93 -10.53
C VAL A 139 -14.66 2.37 -10.08
N LEU A 140 -13.41 2.74 -9.82
CA LEU A 140 -13.07 4.08 -9.31
C LEU A 140 -13.39 5.18 -10.33
N ARG A 141 -13.09 4.98 -11.61
CA ARG A 141 -13.32 5.98 -12.66
C ARG A 141 -14.77 6.09 -13.07
N ASN A 142 -15.43 4.97 -13.33
CA ASN A 142 -16.73 4.94 -13.99
C ASN A 142 -17.92 4.78 -13.05
N GLN A 143 -17.77 4.05 -11.93
CA GLN A 143 -18.86 3.87 -10.96
C GLN A 143 -18.78 4.92 -9.84
N GLU A 144 -17.61 5.10 -9.25
CA GLU A 144 -17.38 6.05 -8.15
C GLU A 144 -17.11 7.48 -8.62
N GLN A 145 -16.80 7.68 -9.91
CA GLN A 145 -16.55 8.99 -10.53
C GLN A 145 -15.36 9.74 -9.90
N CYS A 146 -14.28 9.02 -9.58
CA CYS A 146 -13.07 9.63 -9.06
C CYS A 146 -12.37 10.46 -10.13
N ALA A 147 -12.09 11.72 -9.83
CA ALA A 147 -11.35 12.63 -10.70
C ALA A 147 -9.85 12.26 -10.77
N ALA A 148 -9.30 11.67 -9.69
CA ALA A 148 -7.95 11.11 -9.67
C ALA A 148 -7.97 9.69 -9.11
N VAL A 149 -7.13 8.81 -9.68
CA VAL A 149 -6.91 7.43 -9.20
C VAL A 149 -5.42 7.24 -8.96
N LEU A 150 -5.08 6.95 -7.71
CA LEU A 150 -3.72 6.75 -7.25
C LEU A 150 -3.56 5.30 -6.82
N VAL A 151 -2.52 4.63 -7.30
CA VAL A 151 -2.11 3.32 -6.80
C VAL A 151 -1.06 3.53 -5.71
N VAL A 152 -1.32 3.01 -4.52
CA VAL A 152 -0.34 2.91 -3.44
C VAL A 152 0.30 1.53 -3.56
N ALA A 153 1.62 1.46 -3.71
CA ALA A 153 2.30 0.23 -4.08
C ALA A 153 3.51 -0.06 -3.19
N HIS A 154 3.57 -1.29 -2.68
CA HIS A 154 4.77 -1.85 -2.07
C HIS A 154 5.31 -2.96 -2.98
N LEU A 155 5.87 -2.58 -4.13
CA LEU A 155 6.25 -3.49 -5.22
C LEU A 155 7.73 -3.37 -5.63
N GLY A 156 8.44 -2.36 -5.13
CA GLY A 156 9.75 -1.97 -5.62
C GLY A 156 9.69 -1.25 -6.97
N LEU A 157 10.64 -0.34 -7.20
CA LEU A 157 10.62 0.62 -8.31
C LEU A 157 10.51 -0.05 -9.68
N SER A 158 11.24 -1.14 -9.90
CA SER A 158 11.22 -1.85 -11.19
C SER A 158 9.84 -2.41 -11.53
N GLN A 159 9.15 -3.01 -10.54
CA GLN A 159 7.81 -3.56 -10.73
C GLN A 159 6.76 -2.46 -10.86
N GLN A 160 6.91 -1.35 -10.16
CA GLN A 160 6.04 -0.18 -10.30
C GLN A 160 6.11 0.40 -11.72
N ILE A 161 7.33 0.54 -12.28
CA ILE A 161 7.53 0.99 -13.66
C ILE A 161 6.94 -0.02 -14.66
N HIS A 162 7.13 -1.32 -14.41
CA HIS A 162 6.51 -2.35 -15.24
C HIS A 162 4.99 -2.21 -15.24
N LEU A 163 4.36 -2.15 -14.07
CA LEU A 163 2.90 -2.01 -13.91
C LEU A 163 2.37 -0.75 -14.59
N ALA A 164 3.08 0.39 -14.44
CA ALA A 164 2.70 1.67 -15.04
C ALA A 164 2.72 1.68 -16.58
N ASN A 165 3.36 0.68 -17.20
CA ASN A 165 3.41 0.50 -18.66
C ASN A 165 2.42 -0.56 -19.18
N LEU A 166 1.71 -1.28 -18.29
CA LEU A 166 0.72 -2.27 -18.70
C LEU A 166 -0.64 -1.63 -19.02
N PRO A 167 -1.39 -2.17 -19.99
CA PRO A 167 -2.73 -1.68 -20.33
C PRO A 167 -3.71 -1.68 -19.15
N GLU A 168 -3.55 -2.60 -18.19
CA GLU A 168 -4.34 -2.71 -16.97
C GLU A 168 -4.25 -1.46 -16.09
N CYS A 169 -3.17 -0.67 -16.25
CA CYS A 169 -2.95 0.58 -15.55
C CYS A 169 -3.63 1.80 -16.23
N ALA A 170 -4.31 1.60 -17.36
CA ALA A 170 -5.02 2.66 -18.04
C ALA A 170 -6.08 3.30 -17.14
N GLY A 171 -5.95 4.61 -16.89
CA GLY A 171 -6.82 5.35 -15.97
C GLY A 171 -6.21 5.59 -14.58
N VAL A 172 -5.02 5.09 -14.28
CA VAL A 172 -4.23 5.48 -13.10
C VAL A 172 -3.44 6.75 -13.41
N ASP A 173 -3.44 7.72 -12.49
CA ASP A 173 -2.66 8.96 -12.65
C ASP A 173 -1.23 8.79 -12.12
N TYR A 174 -1.10 8.22 -10.91
CA TYR A 174 0.18 8.01 -10.25
C TYR A 174 0.24 6.66 -9.53
N ILE A 175 1.44 6.08 -9.50
CA ILE A 175 1.82 5.01 -8.57
C ILE A 175 2.72 5.62 -7.51
N LEU A 176 2.27 5.58 -6.26
CA LEU A 176 2.99 6.03 -5.07
C LEU A 176 3.68 4.81 -4.46
N GLY A 177 4.98 4.70 -4.65
CA GLY A 177 5.74 3.49 -4.41
C GLY A 177 6.52 3.43 -3.10
N GLY A 178 6.93 2.23 -2.76
CA GLY A 178 7.85 1.85 -1.68
C GLY A 178 8.52 0.51 -1.95
N ASP A 179 9.17 -0.08 -0.96
CA ASP A 179 9.92 -1.34 -0.92
C ASP A 179 11.43 -1.17 -1.18
N THR A 180 11.84 -0.62 -2.33
CA THR A 180 13.26 -0.62 -2.72
C THR A 180 14.04 0.63 -2.31
N HIS A 181 13.38 1.57 -1.62
CA HIS A 181 14.00 2.72 -0.96
C HIS A 181 14.64 3.75 -1.91
N GLU A 182 14.30 3.74 -3.18
CA GLU A 182 14.79 4.73 -4.14
C GLU A 182 14.18 6.10 -3.88
N ARG A 183 14.99 7.13 -4.01
CA ARG A 183 14.54 8.51 -3.98
C ARG A 183 14.33 9.03 -5.39
N VAL A 184 13.12 8.92 -5.87
CA VAL A 184 12.69 9.47 -7.14
C VAL A 184 12.31 10.94 -6.95
N ARG A 185 13.15 11.87 -7.43
CA ARG A 185 12.96 13.32 -7.23
C ARG A 185 11.92 13.92 -8.18
N GLU A 186 11.84 13.39 -9.38
CA GLU A 186 10.87 13.78 -10.40
C GLU A 186 10.06 12.55 -10.79
N PRO A 187 8.74 12.66 -10.95
CA PRO A 187 7.92 11.53 -11.35
C PRO A 187 8.41 10.89 -12.65
N ILE A 188 8.63 9.57 -12.63
CA ILE A 188 9.03 8.82 -13.81
C ILE A 188 7.81 8.70 -14.73
N PRO A 189 7.84 9.25 -15.96
CA PRO A 189 6.74 9.11 -16.90
C PRO A 189 6.76 7.70 -17.50
N CYS A 190 5.61 7.01 -17.42
CA CYS A 190 5.39 5.73 -18.06
C CYS A 190 4.20 5.83 -19.04
N THR A 191 3.83 4.72 -19.68
CA THR A 191 2.80 4.73 -20.73
C THR A 191 1.43 5.16 -20.17
N TYR A 192 1.03 4.67 -19.00
CA TYR A 192 -0.31 4.88 -18.45
C TYR A 192 -0.34 5.66 -17.15
N ALA A 193 0.74 5.65 -16.36
CA ALA A 193 0.82 6.35 -15.09
C ALA A 193 2.19 6.98 -14.89
N LYS A 194 2.32 7.84 -13.89
CA LYS A 194 3.61 8.32 -13.40
C LYS A 194 3.98 7.58 -12.13
N VAL A 195 5.27 7.26 -11.94
CA VAL A 195 5.78 6.56 -10.76
C VAL A 195 6.57 7.52 -9.90
N VAL A 196 6.31 7.52 -8.59
CA VAL A 196 7.08 8.25 -7.57
C VAL A 196 7.40 7.33 -6.40
N GLU A 197 8.61 7.47 -5.86
CA GLU A 197 9.04 6.81 -4.63
C GLU A 197 9.83 7.82 -3.80
N PRO A 198 9.44 8.11 -2.53
CA PRO A 198 10.01 9.24 -1.78
C PRO A 198 11.38 8.94 -1.17
N GLY A 199 11.79 7.68 -1.10
CA GLY A 199 13.03 7.23 -0.42
C GLY A 199 12.73 6.35 0.79
N ALA A 200 13.63 6.33 1.77
CA ALA A 200 13.62 5.37 2.86
C ALA A 200 13.42 5.98 4.24
N PHE A 201 12.87 5.19 5.15
CA PHE A 201 12.92 5.36 6.61
C PHE A 201 12.39 6.70 7.12
N GLY A 202 11.41 7.30 6.45
CA GLY A 202 10.87 8.61 6.82
C GLY A 202 11.87 9.77 6.68
N SER A 203 13.01 9.55 6.03
CA SER A 203 14.01 10.59 5.78
C SER A 203 13.53 11.65 4.78
N PHE A 204 12.55 11.29 3.97
CA PHE A 204 11.98 12.15 2.94
C PHE A 204 10.45 12.08 2.97
N VAL A 205 9.83 13.14 2.47
CA VAL A 205 8.39 13.20 2.16
C VAL A 205 8.30 13.50 0.68
N GLY A 206 7.57 12.67 -0.05
CA GLY A 206 7.31 12.82 -1.47
C GLY A 206 6.22 13.85 -1.76
#